data_8ed0b770ad86909bbf4709f286138742
#
_entry.id   8ed0b770ad86909bbf4709f286138742
#
_cell.length_a   1.000
_cell.length_b   1.000
_cell.length_c   1.000
_cell.angle_alpha   90.00
_cell.angle_beta   90.00
_cell.angle_gamma   90.00
#
_symmetry.space_group_name_H-M   'P 1'
#
loop_
_entity.id
_entity.type
_entity.pdbx_description
1 polymer ?
#
loop_
_entity_poly.entity_id
_entity_poly.type
_entity_poly.pdbx_seq_one_letter_code
_entity_poly.pdbx_strand_id
1 'polypeptide(L)'
;MAAHLSRRALTGAMTGLILAGCASQGPQHPAARTSPPPHLRSRGASDAPSLRPASADLSAPVAFSYTDSDDETSDCIFYAAGDAPVGLVVYLDGDGHPFHNQGGQSSAERSGGGLAGDGGVVEAAGARGYDVVSVRSPGDEGIWWVDDQDGKVRYLEEALDYVAVECGANTERVWLVGYSGGSEFISQWFFPAYAERMAGGGFILFGGGDAPEEEGAAAFSGDAKERLSLNWVTGTRDVPGNSVDRFDGFGHARNSLNYYRAAGFRHTWSEWPDDDHDSITEQFGRYVGRVLDDAASEK
;
A
#
# COMPACT_ATOMS: atom_id res chain seq x y z
N MET A 1 59.06 -19.96 4.87
CA MET A 1 59.73 -18.67 4.96
C MET A 1 58.76 -17.66 5.56
N ALA A 2 59.06 -17.24 6.76
CA ALA A 2 58.25 -16.31 7.58
C ALA A 2 58.74 -14.89 7.40
N ALA A 3 57.87 -13.90 7.48
CA ALA A 3 58.17 -12.52 7.87
C ALA A 3 56.84 -11.80 8.17
N HIS A 4 56.48 -11.60 9.39
CA HIS A 4 56.74 -10.50 10.35
C HIS A 4 55.84 -9.26 10.08
N LEU A 5 54.80 -9.13 10.89
CA LEU A 5 54.49 -8.15 11.98
C LEU A 5 54.95 -6.71 11.77
N SER A 6 54.02 -5.76 11.86
CA SER A 6 54.25 -4.54 12.66
C SER A 6 52.95 -3.94 13.16
N ARG A 7 52.72 -4.00 14.46
CA ARG A 7 51.82 -3.15 15.24
C ARG A 7 52.44 -1.78 15.43
N ARG A 8 51.69 -0.72 15.26
CA ARG A 8 52.00 0.57 15.93
C ARG A 8 50.72 1.06 16.64
N ALA A 9 50.81 1.02 17.94
CA ALA A 9 49.99 1.80 18.86
C ALA A 9 50.53 3.25 18.86
N LEU A 10 49.61 4.20 18.92
CA LEU A 10 49.91 5.56 19.37
C LEU A 10 48.83 6.00 20.36
N THR A 11 49.30 6.15 21.56
CA THR A 11 48.69 6.81 22.74
C THR A 11 48.78 8.34 22.60
N GLY A 12 47.81 9.05 23.14
CA GLY A 12 47.97 10.44 23.60
C GLY A 12 46.82 11.37 23.21
N ALA A 13 46.07 11.81 24.06
CA ALA A 13 46.02 12.86 25.02
C ALA A 13 44.57 13.37 25.17
N MET A 14 44.06 13.29 26.37
CA MET A 14 42.89 14.03 26.85
C MET A 14 43.14 15.53 26.79
N THR A 15 42.20 16.27 26.24
CA THR A 15 41.96 17.66 26.62
C THR A 15 40.47 17.91 26.68
N GLY A 16 39.99 18.18 27.90
CA GLY A 16 38.62 18.54 28.14
C GLY A 16 38.25 19.92 27.59
N LEU A 17 37.06 20.06 27.08
CA LEU A 17 36.46 21.39 26.90
C LEU A 17 34.96 21.30 27.18
N ILE A 18 34.58 22.04 28.16
CA ILE A 18 33.39 22.69 28.65
C ILE A 18 32.11 22.55 27.78
N LEU A 19 31.05 22.03 28.44
CA LEU A 19 29.65 22.06 28.10
C LEU A 19 29.17 23.47 27.76
N ALA A 20 28.72 23.68 26.54
CA ALA A 20 27.70 24.68 26.20
C ALA A 20 26.52 23.95 25.66
N GLY A 21 25.43 23.95 26.42
CA GLY A 21 24.15 23.34 26.01
C GLY A 21 23.53 24.11 24.86
N CYS A 22 23.46 23.48 23.70
CA CYS A 22 22.51 23.83 22.67
C CYS A 22 21.38 22.81 22.75
N ALA A 23 20.22 23.24 23.22
CA ALA A 23 18.97 22.52 23.06
C ALA A 23 18.67 22.47 21.56
N SER A 24 18.93 21.36 20.93
CA SER A 24 18.43 21.06 19.59
C SER A 24 16.92 20.83 19.71
N GLN A 25 16.13 21.78 19.20
CA GLN A 25 14.74 21.55 18.90
C GLN A 25 14.70 20.51 17.77
N GLY A 26 14.20 19.32 18.08
CA GLY A 26 13.90 18.31 17.07
C GLY A 26 12.84 18.83 16.11
N PRO A 27 12.76 18.28 14.89
CA PRO A 27 11.72 18.64 13.93
C PRO A 27 10.34 18.37 14.53
N GLN A 28 9.54 19.42 14.64
CA GLN A 28 8.15 19.31 15.05
C GLN A 28 7.39 18.72 13.86
N HIS A 29 6.89 17.51 14.00
CA HIS A 29 5.90 16.97 13.07
C HIS A 29 4.70 17.92 13.01
N PRO A 30 4.20 18.25 11.81
CA PRO A 30 2.98 19.02 11.70
C PRO A 30 1.82 18.23 12.31
N ALA A 31 1.12 18.86 13.26
CA ALA A 31 -0.08 18.29 13.87
C ALA A 31 -1.09 17.89 12.77
N ALA A 32 -1.71 16.74 12.94
CA ALA A 32 -2.75 16.21 12.07
C ALA A 32 -3.73 17.33 11.65
N ARG A 33 -3.86 17.57 10.35
CA ARG A 33 -4.80 18.53 9.81
C ARG A 33 -6.21 17.96 9.95
N THR A 34 -6.99 18.52 10.84
CA THR A 34 -8.40 18.16 11.09
C THR A 34 -9.39 18.83 10.11
N SER A 35 -8.91 19.37 8.98
CA SER A 35 -9.78 20.03 7.99
C SER A 35 -9.36 19.65 6.59
N PRO A 36 -10.30 19.30 5.71
CA PRO A 36 -10.00 19.05 4.30
C PRO A 36 -9.40 20.29 3.64
N PRO A 37 -8.52 20.13 2.65
CA PRO A 37 -7.91 21.24 1.95
C PRO A 37 -8.97 22.16 1.32
N PRO A 38 -8.72 23.49 1.22
CA PRO A 38 -9.72 24.48 0.85
C PRO A 38 -10.30 24.36 -0.58
N HIS A 39 -9.68 23.58 -1.46
CA HIS A 39 -10.17 23.35 -2.81
C HIS A 39 -11.31 22.30 -2.91
N LEU A 40 -11.55 21.51 -1.85
CA LEU A 40 -12.72 20.63 -1.73
C LEU A 40 -13.96 21.34 -1.20
N ARG A 41 -13.90 22.65 -0.91
CA ARG A 41 -15.08 23.44 -0.54
C ARG A 41 -15.89 23.78 -1.78
N SER A 42 -17.00 23.07 -1.94
CA SER A 42 -18.15 23.44 -2.76
C SER A 42 -17.87 23.75 -4.23
N ARG A 43 -17.56 22.74 -5.03
CA ARG A 43 -18.33 22.66 -6.28
C ARG A 43 -19.71 22.18 -5.85
N GLY A 44 -20.71 23.04 -6.02
CA GLY A 44 -22.09 22.64 -5.83
C GLY A 44 -22.38 21.37 -6.61
N ALA A 45 -23.31 20.56 -6.15
CA ALA A 45 -23.83 19.42 -6.88
C ALA A 45 -24.35 19.92 -8.25
N SER A 46 -23.49 19.97 -9.24
CA SER A 46 -23.78 20.32 -10.62
C SER A 46 -22.92 19.42 -11.49
N ASP A 47 -23.55 18.39 -12.07
CA ASP A 47 -23.29 17.81 -13.38
C ASP A 47 -21.82 17.59 -13.81
N ALA A 48 -20.90 17.28 -12.89
CA ALA A 48 -19.63 16.69 -13.26
C ALA A 48 -19.92 15.22 -13.69
N PRO A 49 -19.45 14.79 -14.85
CA PRO A 49 -19.65 13.40 -15.27
C PRO A 49 -19.02 12.48 -14.23
N SER A 50 -19.84 11.70 -13.52
CA SER A 50 -19.38 10.62 -12.65
C SER A 50 -18.56 9.64 -13.51
N LEU A 51 -17.37 9.30 -13.06
CA LEU A 51 -16.54 8.28 -13.71
C LEU A 51 -17.11 6.87 -13.50
N ARG A 52 -18.14 6.70 -12.65
CA ARG A 52 -18.84 5.42 -12.53
C ARG A 52 -19.64 5.16 -13.79
N PRO A 53 -19.47 4.00 -14.45
CA PRO A 53 -20.26 3.65 -15.62
C PRO A 53 -21.77 3.69 -15.30
N ALA A 54 -22.57 4.33 -16.17
CA ALA A 54 -24.01 4.29 -16.02
C ALA A 54 -24.50 2.87 -16.31
N SER A 55 -24.89 2.17 -15.30
CA SER A 55 -25.67 0.91 -15.15
C SER A 55 -25.64 -0.21 -16.20
N ALA A 56 -25.07 -0.04 -17.40
CA ALA A 56 -25.21 -1.05 -18.46
C ALA A 56 -23.98 -1.96 -18.64
N ASP A 57 -22.79 -1.52 -18.24
CA ASP A 57 -21.56 -2.32 -18.38
C ASP A 57 -20.59 -2.06 -17.21
N LEU A 58 -20.95 -2.57 -16.06
CA LEU A 58 -20.11 -2.50 -14.85
C LEU A 58 -18.83 -3.37 -14.98
N SER A 59 -18.73 -4.18 -16.02
CA SER A 59 -17.58 -5.04 -16.28
C SER A 59 -16.44 -4.33 -17.03
N ALA A 60 -16.71 -3.15 -17.63
CA ALA A 60 -15.70 -2.41 -18.36
C ALA A 60 -14.90 -1.50 -17.42
N PRO A 61 -13.56 -1.63 -17.36
CA PRO A 61 -12.73 -0.74 -16.56
C PRO A 61 -12.77 0.69 -17.12
N VAL A 62 -12.71 1.68 -16.21
CA VAL A 62 -12.61 3.10 -16.54
C VAL A 62 -11.18 3.56 -16.25
N ALA A 63 -10.40 3.81 -17.31
CA ALA A 63 -9.07 4.40 -17.17
C ALA A 63 -9.18 5.93 -17.14
N PHE A 64 -8.44 6.56 -16.24
CA PHE A 64 -8.33 8.00 -16.11
C PHE A 64 -6.95 8.39 -15.56
N SER A 65 -6.54 9.64 -15.77
CA SER A 65 -5.35 10.19 -15.12
C SER A 65 -5.78 11.11 -13.98
N TYR A 66 -5.07 11.04 -12.88
CA TYR A 66 -5.25 11.92 -11.74
C TYR A 66 -4.00 12.79 -11.55
N THR A 67 -4.21 14.09 -11.25
CA THR A 67 -3.15 15.05 -10.92
C THR A 67 -3.41 15.59 -9.52
N ASP A 68 -2.42 15.49 -8.63
CA ASP A 68 -2.51 15.97 -7.26
C ASP A 68 -2.27 17.49 -7.12
N SER A 69 -2.25 17.97 -5.88
CA SER A 69 -2.04 19.39 -5.56
C SER A 69 -0.62 19.90 -5.83
N ASP A 70 0.34 19.02 -6.06
CA ASP A 70 1.74 19.35 -6.39
C ASP A 70 2.06 19.14 -7.88
N ASP A 71 1.02 19.01 -8.74
CA ASP A 71 1.11 18.77 -10.17
C ASP A 71 1.69 17.40 -10.58
N GLU A 72 1.78 16.44 -9.63
CA GLU A 72 2.15 15.08 -9.95
C GLU A 72 0.97 14.34 -10.58
N THR A 73 1.22 13.67 -11.70
CA THR A 73 0.17 12.99 -12.48
C THR A 73 0.50 11.52 -12.65
N SER A 74 -0.50 10.66 -12.47
CA SER A 74 -0.37 9.26 -12.81
C SER A 74 -1.71 8.65 -13.26
N ASP A 75 -1.63 7.43 -13.82
CA ASP A 75 -2.78 6.72 -14.36
C ASP A 75 -3.46 5.89 -13.29
N CYS A 76 -4.78 5.85 -13.39
CA CYS A 76 -5.66 5.05 -12.54
C CYS A 76 -6.60 4.21 -13.40
N ILE A 77 -7.00 3.05 -12.90
CA ILE A 77 -8.00 2.20 -13.54
C ILE A 77 -9.04 1.81 -12.47
N PHE A 78 -10.29 2.19 -12.70
CA PHE A 78 -11.40 1.89 -11.80
C PHE A 78 -12.28 0.78 -12.36
N TYR A 79 -12.63 -0.19 -11.51
CA TYR A 79 -13.50 -1.32 -11.78
C TYR A 79 -14.69 -1.27 -10.84
N ALA A 80 -15.86 -1.00 -11.36
CA ALA A 80 -17.09 -0.92 -10.57
C ALA A 80 -17.66 -2.33 -10.30
N ALA A 81 -18.00 -2.63 -9.06
CA ALA A 81 -18.65 -3.88 -8.68
C ALA A 81 -20.19 -3.84 -8.85
N GLY A 82 -20.79 -2.66 -8.88
CA GLY A 82 -22.24 -2.47 -8.97
C GLY A 82 -22.65 -1.06 -8.56
N ASP A 83 -23.98 -0.85 -8.43
CA ASP A 83 -24.55 0.44 -8.08
C ASP A 83 -24.42 0.78 -6.58
N ALA A 84 -24.24 -0.23 -5.74
CA ALA A 84 -24.14 -0.07 -4.29
C ALA A 84 -22.96 -0.88 -3.72
N PRO A 85 -21.71 -0.40 -3.92
CA PRO A 85 -20.53 -1.10 -3.44
C PRO A 85 -20.47 -1.13 -1.91
N VAL A 86 -19.97 -2.25 -1.37
CA VAL A 86 -19.82 -2.43 0.08
C VAL A 86 -18.51 -1.82 0.61
N GLY A 87 -17.60 -1.47 -0.29
CA GLY A 87 -16.31 -0.88 0.03
C GLY A 87 -15.42 -0.74 -1.20
N LEU A 88 -14.17 -0.39 -0.98
CA LEU A 88 -13.16 -0.15 -1.99
C LEU A 88 -11.91 -0.99 -1.74
N VAL A 89 -11.43 -1.66 -2.77
CA VAL A 89 -10.09 -2.24 -2.83
C VAL A 89 -9.19 -1.30 -3.62
N VAL A 90 -8.06 -0.90 -3.03
CA VAL A 90 -7.03 -0.06 -3.65
C VAL A 90 -5.83 -0.95 -3.94
N TYR A 91 -5.52 -1.14 -5.19
CA TYR A 91 -4.41 -1.99 -5.61
C TYR A 91 -3.18 -1.15 -5.99
N LEU A 92 -2.07 -1.44 -5.35
CA LEU A 92 -0.75 -0.88 -5.65
C LEU A 92 0.16 -1.99 -6.15
N ASP A 93 0.60 -1.84 -7.39
CA ASP A 93 1.39 -2.84 -8.08
C ASP A 93 2.86 -2.85 -7.64
N GLY A 94 3.56 -3.91 -8.00
CA GLY A 94 5.01 -4.00 -7.91
C GLY A 94 5.74 -3.07 -8.87
N ASP A 95 7.06 -3.05 -8.78
CA ASP A 95 7.93 -2.21 -9.57
C ASP A 95 7.70 -2.43 -11.08
N GLY A 96 7.58 -1.32 -11.81
CA GLY A 96 7.27 -1.34 -13.23
C GLY A 96 5.79 -1.58 -13.58
N HIS A 97 4.92 -1.77 -12.57
CA HIS A 97 3.46 -1.91 -12.70
C HIS A 97 2.98 -2.99 -13.69
N PRO A 98 3.47 -4.24 -13.55
CA PRO A 98 3.18 -5.28 -14.54
C PRO A 98 1.68 -5.59 -14.68
N PHE A 99 0.92 -5.59 -13.58
CA PHE A 99 -0.51 -5.91 -13.59
C PHE A 99 -1.39 -4.70 -13.87
N HIS A 100 -1.01 -3.50 -13.42
CA HIS A 100 -1.70 -2.27 -13.77
C HIS A 100 -1.71 -2.06 -15.28
N ASN A 101 -0.57 -2.21 -15.93
CA ASN A 101 -0.44 -2.05 -17.39
C ASN A 101 -1.28 -3.05 -18.19
N GLN A 102 -1.65 -4.21 -17.61
CA GLN A 102 -2.52 -5.21 -18.20
C GLN A 102 -4.01 -4.94 -18.00
N GLY A 103 -4.39 -4.05 -17.08
CA GLY A 103 -5.78 -3.81 -16.69
C GLY A 103 -6.68 -3.31 -17.82
N GLY A 104 -6.12 -2.64 -18.85
CA GLY A 104 -6.84 -2.20 -20.04
C GLY A 104 -6.91 -3.24 -21.17
N GLN A 105 -6.27 -4.39 -21.04
CA GLN A 105 -6.27 -5.43 -22.06
C GLN A 105 -7.53 -6.29 -21.99
N SER A 106 -7.86 -6.97 -23.09
CA SER A 106 -8.95 -7.95 -23.10
C SER A 106 -8.65 -9.13 -22.16
N SER A 107 -9.70 -9.80 -21.67
CA SER A 107 -9.52 -10.95 -20.78
C SER A 107 -8.69 -12.09 -21.38
N ALA A 108 -8.69 -12.21 -22.72
CA ALA A 108 -7.89 -13.21 -23.45
C ALA A 108 -6.39 -12.90 -23.48
N GLU A 109 -6.01 -11.66 -23.25
CA GLU A 109 -4.63 -11.18 -23.30
C GLU A 109 -4.01 -11.06 -21.88
N ARG A 110 -4.85 -11.20 -20.83
CA ARG A 110 -4.39 -11.17 -19.43
C ARG A 110 -3.91 -12.55 -19.02
N SER A 111 -2.75 -12.59 -18.39
CA SER A 111 -2.33 -13.80 -17.65
C SER A 111 -3.28 -14.10 -16.50
N GLY A 112 -3.46 -15.34 -16.12
CA GLY A 112 -4.24 -15.72 -14.94
C GLY A 112 -3.70 -15.07 -13.68
N GLY A 113 -4.59 -14.80 -12.70
CA GLY A 113 -4.22 -14.18 -11.43
C GLY A 113 -3.95 -12.69 -11.50
N GLY A 114 -3.05 -12.20 -10.67
CA GLY A 114 -2.67 -10.78 -10.60
C GLY A 114 -3.85 -9.85 -10.31
N LEU A 115 -3.87 -8.66 -10.93
CA LEU A 115 -4.94 -7.68 -10.75
C LEU A 115 -6.24 -8.09 -11.43
N ALA A 116 -6.24 -8.23 -12.75
CA ALA A 116 -7.45 -8.35 -13.56
C ALA A 116 -7.48 -9.59 -14.47
N GLY A 117 -6.59 -10.56 -14.24
CA GLY A 117 -6.65 -11.89 -14.86
C GLY A 117 -7.72 -12.76 -14.22
N ASP A 118 -7.96 -13.93 -14.81
CA ASP A 118 -8.90 -14.92 -14.28
C ASP A 118 -8.46 -15.35 -12.87
N GLY A 119 -9.37 -15.24 -11.89
CA GLY A 119 -9.05 -15.48 -10.49
C GLY A 119 -8.20 -14.39 -9.83
N GLY A 120 -8.11 -13.19 -10.42
CA GLY A 120 -7.38 -12.05 -9.89
C GLY A 120 -8.14 -11.22 -8.85
N VAL A 121 -7.52 -10.14 -8.43
CA VAL A 121 -8.05 -9.22 -7.39
C VAL A 121 -9.41 -8.65 -7.79
N VAL A 122 -9.57 -8.19 -9.04
CA VAL A 122 -10.79 -7.55 -9.53
C VAL A 122 -11.98 -8.51 -9.48
N GLU A 123 -11.78 -9.76 -9.95
CA GLU A 123 -12.83 -10.78 -9.90
C GLU A 123 -13.22 -11.13 -8.45
N ALA A 124 -12.22 -11.35 -7.60
CA ALA A 124 -12.46 -11.74 -6.21
C ALA A 124 -13.14 -10.63 -5.39
N ALA A 125 -12.75 -9.38 -5.57
CA ALA A 125 -13.33 -8.22 -4.91
C ALA A 125 -14.74 -7.93 -5.45
N GLY A 126 -14.91 -7.90 -6.78
CA GLY A 126 -16.18 -7.64 -7.44
C GLY A 126 -17.26 -8.65 -7.08
N ALA A 127 -16.91 -9.95 -6.97
CA ALA A 127 -17.84 -11.00 -6.53
C ALA A 127 -18.37 -10.76 -5.09
N ARG A 128 -17.70 -9.92 -4.31
CA ARG A 128 -18.07 -9.54 -2.93
C ARG A 128 -18.59 -8.11 -2.81
N GLY A 129 -18.85 -7.47 -3.95
CA GLY A 129 -19.43 -6.13 -4.02
C GLY A 129 -18.44 -4.99 -3.72
N TYR A 130 -17.14 -5.24 -3.78
CA TYR A 130 -16.12 -4.19 -3.63
C TYR A 130 -15.74 -3.62 -4.99
N ASP A 131 -15.78 -2.29 -5.11
CA ASP A 131 -15.09 -1.61 -6.21
C ASP A 131 -13.59 -1.84 -6.10
N VAL A 132 -12.88 -1.77 -7.24
CA VAL A 132 -11.43 -1.82 -7.24
C VAL A 132 -10.87 -0.60 -7.96
N VAL A 133 -9.87 0.04 -7.40
CA VAL A 133 -9.05 1.02 -8.10
C VAL A 133 -7.60 0.58 -8.09
N SER A 134 -7.00 0.51 -9.26
CA SER A 134 -5.56 0.36 -9.41
C SER A 134 -4.94 1.73 -9.65
N VAL A 135 -4.00 2.10 -8.82
CA VAL A 135 -3.29 3.38 -8.90
C VAL A 135 -1.84 3.10 -9.24
N ARG A 136 -1.35 3.77 -10.27
CA ARG A 136 0.07 3.72 -10.62
C ARG A 136 0.86 4.73 -9.78
N SER A 137 2.11 4.38 -9.40
CA SER A 137 2.99 5.34 -8.72
C SER A 137 3.20 6.58 -9.60
N PRO A 138 3.08 7.78 -9.05
CA PRO A 138 3.51 8.98 -9.76
C PRO A 138 5.02 8.98 -9.99
N GLY A 139 5.47 9.75 -10.97
CA GLY A 139 6.88 9.82 -11.38
C GLY A 139 7.24 8.82 -12.47
N ASP A 140 8.41 9.04 -13.07
CA ASP A 140 8.84 8.36 -14.30
C ASP A 140 9.28 6.91 -14.07
N GLU A 141 9.74 6.56 -12.86
CA GLU A 141 10.34 5.25 -12.58
C GLU A 141 9.30 4.16 -12.30
N GLY A 142 8.08 4.54 -11.97
CA GLY A 142 7.01 3.57 -11.70
C GLY A 142 7.29 2.70 -10.46
N ILE A 143 7.90 3.27 -9.42
CA ILE A 143 8.27 2.59 -8.19
C ILE A 143 7.64 3.34 -7.01
N TRP A 144 6.95 2.61 -6.14
CA TRP A 144 6.24 3.20 -5.01
C TRP A 144 7.17 3.58 -3.83
N TRP A 145 8.14 2.73 -3.52
CA TRP A 145 8.87 2.72 -2.26
C TRP A 145 10.24 3.41 -2.30
N VAL A 146 10.59 4.05 -3.41
CA VAL A 146 11.81 4.87 -3.56
C VAL A 146 11.42 6.32 -3.83
N ASP A 147 12.29 7.25 -3.47
CA ASP A 147 12.17 8.68 -3.70
C ASP A 147 10.83 9.29 -3.23
N ASP A 148 10.85 10.42 -2.63
CA ASP A 148 9.69 11.24 -2.22
C ASP A 148 8.47 10.46 -1.68
N GLN A 149 8.67 9.60 -0.69
CA GLN A 149 7.58 8.81 -0.09
C GLN A 149 6.47 9.70 0.49
N ASP A 150 6.82 10.83 1.07
CA ASP A 150 5.84 11.79 1.61
C ASP A 150 4.96 12.38 0.50
N GLY A 151 5.55 12.69 -0.66
CA GLY A 151 4.81 13.12 -1.85
C GLY A 151 3.87 12.03 -2.36
N LYS A 152 4.35 10.79 -2.43
CA LYS A 152 3.53 9.64 -2.86
C LYS A 152 2.41 9.31 -1.87
N VAL A 153 2.64 9.45 -0.55
CA VAL A 153 1.58 9.33 0.47
C VAL A 153 0.49 10.36 0.22
N ARG A 154 0.86 11.63 0.06
CA ARG A 154 -0.11 12.70 -0.24
C ARG A 154 -0.86 12.45 -1.55
N TYR A 155 -0.12 12.09 -2.63
CA TYR A 155 -0.70 11.74 -3.92
C TYR A 155 -1.80 10.68 -3.78
N LEU A 156 -1.51 9.58 -3.09
CA LEU A 156 -2.47 8.49 -2.93
C LEU A 156 -3.65 8.89 -2.05
N GLU A 157 -3.44 9.66 -0.99
CA GLU A 157 -4.54 10.20 -0.17
C GLU A 157 -5.50 11.06 -1.01
N GLU A 158 -4.97 11.98 -1.80
CA GLU A 158 -5.77 12.85 -2.65
C GLU A 158 -6.45 12.07 -3.80
N ALA A 159 -5.78 11.07 -4.38
CA ALA A 159 -6.37 10.20 -5.39
C ALA A 159 -7.54 9.39 -4.83
N LEU A 160 -7.47 8.91 -3.59
CA LEU A 160 -8.58 8.20 -2.93
C LEU A 160 -9.78 9.13 -2.65
N ASP A 161 -9.52 10.36 -2.22
CA ASP A 161 -10.57 11.37 -2.05
C ASP A 161 -11.24 11.69 -3.42
N TYR A 162 -10.47 11.77 -4.51
CA TYR A 162 -10.97 11.94 -5.86
C TYR A 162 -11.84 10.74 -6.32
N VAL A 163 -11.38 9.52 -6.11
CA VAL A 163 -12.12 8.28 -6.45
C VAL A 163 -13.44 8.19 -5.67
N ALA A 164 -13.44 8.56 -4.40
CA ALA A 164 -14.65 8.60 -3.59
C ALA A 164 -15.72 9.54 -4.20
N VAL A 165 -15.31 10.71 -4.70
CA VAL A 165 -16.21 11.73 -5.25
C VAL A 165 -16.61 11.42 -6.69
N GLU A 166 -15.63 11.22 -7.57
CA GLU A 166 -15.87 11.14 -9.02
C GLU A 166 -16.33 9.75 -9.48
N CYS A 167 -15.86 8.69 -8.80
CA CYS A 167 -16.31 7.32 -9.05
C CYS A 167 -17.47 6.90 -8.13
N GLY A 168 -17.82 7.70 -7.11
CA GLY A 168 -18.82 7.35 -6.12
C GLY A 168 -18.47 6.08 -5.33
N ALA A 169 -17.17 5.86 -5.07
CA ALA A 169 -16.71 4.69 -4.36
C ALA A 169 -17.04 4.79 -2.86
N ASN A 170 -17.42 3.66 -2.26
CA ASN A 170 -17.70 3.60 -0.82
C ASN A 170 -16.38 3.41 -0.05
N THR A 171 -15.98 4.43 0.70
CA THR A 171 -14.75 4.42 1.51
C THR A 171 -14.95 4.09 2.98
N GLU A 172 -16.14 3.62 3.40
CA GLU A 172 -16.36 3.10 4.76
C GLU A 172 -15.54 1.83 5.05
N ARG A 173 -15.16 1.10 3.99
CA ARG A 173 -14.27 -0.05 4.06
C ARG A 173 -13.26 0.03 2.93
N VAL A 174 -12.02 0.33 3.30
CA VAL A 174 -10.91 0.40 2.35
C VAL A 174 -9.94 -0.75 2.62
N TRP A 175 -9.67 -1.54 1.59
CA TRP A 175 -8.65 -2.57 1.61
C TRP A 175 -7.49 -2.16 0.70
N LEU A 176 -6.34 -1.93 1.29
CA LEU A 176 -5.11 -1.65 0.57
C LEU A 176 -4.49 -2.99 0.17
N VAL A 177 -4.41 -3.25 -1.11
CA VAL A 177 -3.80 -4.49 -1.65
C VAL A 177 -2.51 -4.11 -2.34
N GLY A 178 -1.40 -4.61 -1.83
CA GLY A 178 -0.07 -4.36 -2.38
C GLY A 178 0.60 -5.62 -2.91
N TYR A 179 1.46 -5.45 -3.93
CA TYR A 179 2.39 -6.46 -4.38
C TYR A 179 3.80 -5.89 -4.44
N SER A 180 4.80 -6.64 -3.93
CA SER A 180 6.22 -6.27 -4.02
C SER A 180 6.46 -4.82 -3.55
N GLY A 181 6.97 -3.93 -4.40
CA GLY A 181 7.17 -2.51 -4.10
C GLY A 181 5.91 -1.79 -3.62
N GLY A 182 4.72 -2.15 -4.11
CA GLY A 182 3.44 -1.65 -3.59
C GLY A 182 3.16 -2.11 -2.15
N SER A 183 3.55 -3.34 -1.80
CA SER A 183 3.46 -3.84 -0.41
C SER A 183 4.41 -3.09 0.52
N GLU A 184 5.65 -2.82 0.06
CA GLU A 184 6.63 -2.04 0.81
C GLU A 184 6.09 -0.65 1.13
N PHE A 185 5.56 0.05 0.12
CA PHE A 185 5.01 1.38 0.30
C PHE A 185 3.82 1.40 1.25
N ILE A 186 2.88 0.47 1.11
CA ILE A 186 1.72 0.40 1.99
C ILE A 186 2.15 0.24 3.44
N SER A 187 2.98 -0.75 3.75
CA SER A 187 3.30 -1.07 5.14
C SER A 187 4.22 -0.08 5.82
N GLN A 188 5.14 0.54 5.08
CA GLN A 188 6.15 1.39 5.67
C GLN A 188 5.74 2.86 5.74
N TRP A 189 4.98 3.37 4.77
CA TRP A 189 4.66 4.80 4.66
C TRP A 189 3.16 5.10 4.62
N PHE A 190 2.42 4.47 3.69
CA PHE A 190 1.03 4.87 3.49
C PHE A 190 0.11 4.47 4.64
N PHE A 191 0.13 3.21 5.05
CA PHE A 191 -0.73 2.75 6.15
C PHE A 191 -0.44 3.46 7.48
N PRO A 192 0.82 3.68 7.89
CA PRO A 192 1.12 4.50 9.07
C PRO A 192 0.52 5.91 9.04
N ALA A 193 0.51 6.55 7.88
CA ALA A 193 -0.05 7.89 7.70
C ALA A 193 -1.59 7.89 7.63
N TYR A 194 -2.18 6.87 7.00
CA TYR A 194 -3.59 6.84 6.61
C TYR A 194 -4.50 6.06 7.55
N ALA A 195 -3.98 5.17 8.41
CA ALA A 195 -4.75 4.24 9.23
C ALA A 195 -5.82 4.92 10.11
N GLU A 196 -5.55 6.09 10.64
CA GLU A 196 -6.50 6.84 11.47
C GLU A 196 -7.70 7.38 10.67
N ARG A 197 -7.57 7.54 9.35
CA ARG A 197 -8.64 7.95 8.43
C ARG A 197 -9.52 6.79 7.98
N MET A 198 -9.05 5.55 8.08
CA MET A 198 -9.79 4.37 7.65
C MET A 198 -10.90 4.04 8.64
N ALA A 199 -12.15 4.02 8.20
CA ALA A 199 -13.28 3.63 9.03
C ALA A 199 -13.40 2.11 9.21
N GLY A 200 -12.83 1.32 8.29
CA GLY A 200 -12.77 -0.14 8.33
C GLY A 200 -11.95 -0.70 7.16
N GLY A 201 -11.72 -1.99 7.16
CA GLY A 201 -10.87 -2.68 6.20
C GLY A 201 -9.46 -2.92 6.75
N GLY A 202 -8.43 -2.57 6.02
CA GLY A 202 -7.04 -2.78 6.40
C GLY A 202 -6.14 -2.97 5.20
N PHE A 203 -5.17 -3.90 5.29
CA PHE A 203 -4.35 -4.22 4.13
C PHE A 203 -4.19 -5.73 3.90
N ILE A 204 -3.85 -6.07 2.65
CA ILE A 204 -3.47 -7.41 2.19
C ILE A 204 -2.19 -7.25 1.37
N LEU A 205 -1.07 -7.75 1.86
CA LEU A 205 0.25 -7.58 1.26
C LEU A 205 0.76 -8.89 0.67
N PHE A 206 1.22 -8.81 -0.56
CA PHE A 206 1.80 -9.93 -1.30
C PHE A 206 3.27 -9.69 -1.60
N GLY A 207 4.09 -10.69 -1.36
CA GLY A 207 5.49 -10.70 -1.78
C GLY A 207 6.31 -9.54 -1.20
N GLY A 208 6.15 -9.22 0.10
CA GLY A 208 6.89 -8.14 0.75
C GLY A 208 6.11 -7.40 1.82
N GLY A 209 6.46 -6.14 2.01
CA GLY A 209 5.87 -5.24 2.99
C GLY A 209 6.65 -5.25 4.31
N ASP A 210 7.71 -4.44 4.41
CA ASP A 210 8.55 -4.35 5.61
C ASP A 210 7.93 -3.48 6.71
N ALA A 211 8.54 -3.48 7.87
CA ALA A 211 8.21 -2.59 8.97
C ALA A 211 8.61 -1.14 8.64
N PRO A 212 7.87 -0.13 9.16
CA PRO A 212 8.32 1.25 9.07
C PRO A 212 9.74 1.44 9.63
N GLU A 213 10.58 2.20 8.92
CA GLU A 213 12.00 2.37 9.29
C GLU A 213 12.21 3.19 10.56
N GLU A 214 11.29 4.08 10.92
CA GLU A 214 11.46 4.97 12.06
C GLU A 214 10.93 4.36 13.37
N GLU A 215 11.81 4.29 14.38
CA GLU A 215 11.40 4.08 15.77
C GLU A 215 10.54 5.27 16.23
N GLY A 216 9.26 5.08 16.26
CA GLY A 216 8.30 6.14 16.56
C GLY A 216 7.23 6.31 15.49
N ALA A 217 7.26 5.45 14.48
CA ALA A 217 6.22 5.35 13.50
C ALA A 217 4.85 5.35 14.18
N ALA A 218 4.03 6.24 13.72
CA ALA A 218 2.67 6.59 14.08
C ALA A 218 2.13 5.92 15.35
N ALA A 219 1.84 6.72 16.37
CA ALA A 219 1.08 6.24 17.52
C ALA A 219 -0.34 5.90 17.05
N PHE A 220 -0.55 4.69 16.57
CA PHE A 220 -1.87 4.20 16.21
C PHE A 220 -2.81 4.25 17.40
N SER A 221 -4.01 4.77 17.22
CA SER A 221 -5.04 4.77 18.27
C SER A 221 -5.45 3.36 18.67
N GLY A 222 -6.01 3.20 19.86
CA GLY A 222 -6.59 1.94 20.28
C GLY A 222 -7.71 1.47 19.34
N ASP A 223 -8.48 2.42 18.82
CA ASP A 223 -9.59 2.17 17.92
C ASP A 223 -9.10 1.64 16.54
N ALA A 224 -8.06 2.25 15.94
CA ALA A 224 -7.47 1.73 14.72
C ALA A 224 -6.93 0.30 14.88
N LYS A 225 -6.32 -0.01 16.02
CA LYS A 225 -5.79 -1.36 16.34
C LYS A 225 -6.86 -2.42 16.51
N GLU A 226 -8.07 -2.03 16.89
CA GLU A 226 -9.22 -2.93 17.06
C GLU A 226 -9.99 -3.15 15.75
N ARG A 227 -10.13 -2.12 14.89
CA ARG A 227 -11.00 -2.18 13.73
C ARG A 227 -10.33 -2.58 12.43
N LEU A 228 -8.98 -2.43 12.32
CA LEU A 228 -8.26 -2.68 11.09
C LEU A 228 -7.63 -4.08 11.08
N SER A 229 -7.77 -4.77 9.94
CA SER A 229 -7.23 -6.11 9.73
C SER A 229 -6.00 -6.07 8.81
N LEU A 230 -4.90 -6.65 9.26
CA LEU A 230 -3.61 -6.61 8.60
C LEU A 230 -3.20 -8.01 8.16
N ASN A 231 -2.98 -8.20 6.86
CA ASN A 231 -2.83 -9.52 6.28
C ASN A 231 -1.59 -9.61 5.40
N TRP A 232 -0.76 -10.64 5.57
CA TRP A 232 0.45 -10.91 4.78
C TRP A 232 0.35 -12.27 4.12
N VAL A 233 0.64 -12.30 2.82
CA VAL A 233 0.70 -13.52 2.02
C VAL A 233 1.98 -13.50 1.20
N THR A 234 3.00 -14.24 1.61
CA THR A 234 4.30 -14.22 0.96
C THR A 234 4.84 -15.64 0.86
N GLY A 235 5.37 -15.99 -0.29
CA GLY A 235 5.94 -17.29 -0.52
C GLY A 235 7.17 -17.57 0.35
N THR A 236 7.30 -18.79 0.87
CA THR A 236 8.49 -19.17 1.66
C THR A 236 9.77 -19.21 0.85
N ARG A 237 9.66 -19.25 -0.49
CA ARG A 237 10.79 -19.21 -1.43
C ARG A 237 11.09 -17.80 -1.96
N ASP A 238 10.35 -16.77 -1.50
CA ASP A 238 10.60 -15.37 -1.82
C ASP A 238 11.73 -14.81 -0.94
N VAL A 239 12.93 -15.27 -1.23
CA VAL A 239 14.15 -15.00 -0.47
C VAL A 239 15.30 -14.59 -1.42
N PRO A 240 16.36 -13.93 -0.93
CA PRO A 240 17.44 -13.36 -1.77
C PRO A 240 18.12 -14.32 -2.74
N GLY A 241 18.06 -15.63 -2.47
CA GLY A 241 18.63 -16.65 -3.34
C GLY A 241 17.79 -16.99 -4.57
N ASN A 242 16.52 -16.63 -4.56
CA ASN A 242 15.55 -16.94 -5.61
C ASN A 242 15.06 -15.70 -6.35
N SER A 243 15.30 -14.50 -5.82
CA SER A 243 14.90 -13.25 -6.45
C SER A 243 16.02 -12.68 -7.32
N VAL A 244 15.65 -12.03 -8.43
CA VAL A 244 16.61 -11.45 -9.39
C VAL A 244 17.45 -10.33 -8.73
N ASP A 245 16.82 -9.53 -7.88
CA ASP A 245 17.44 -8.36 -7.23
C ASP A 245 17.88 -8.63 -5.79
N ARG A 246 17.92 -9.91 -5.38
CA ARG A 246 18.22 -10.34 -4.02
C ARG A 246 17.23 -9.78 -2.98
N PHE A 247 16.02 -9.46 -3.41
CA PHE A 247 14.94 -9.02 -2.54
C PHE A 247 14.54 -10.14 -1.57
N ASP A 248 14.27 -9.79 -0.32
CA ASP A 248 13.86 -10.71 0.74
C ASP A 248 12.40 -10.45 1.14
N GLY A 249 11.48 -10.71 0.21
CA GLY A 249 10.05 -10.48 0.45
C GLY A 249 9.52 -11.25 1.66
N PHE A 250 10.00 -12.48 1.86
CA PHE A 250 9.61 -13.28 3.01
C PHE A 250 10.14 -12.72 4.34
N GLY A 251 11.39 -12.25 4.37
CA GLY A 251 11.98 -11.59 5.53
C GLY A 251 11.25 -10.29 5.88
N HIS A 252 10.99 -9.45 4.88
CA HIS A 252 10.27 -8.17 5.02
C HIS A 252 8.86 -8.39 5.57
N ALA A 253 8.06 -9.29 4.98
CA ALA A 253 6.71 -9.58 5.44
C ALA A 253 6.67 -10.06 6.91
N ARG A 254 7.65 -10.89 7.31
CA ARG A 254 7.76 -11.34 8.71
C ARG A 254 8.15 -10.23 9.67
N ASN A 255 9.05 -9.34 9.25
CA ASN A 255 9.46 -8.19 10.04
C ASN A 255 8.27 -7.26 10.30
N SER A 256 7.54 -6.92 9.26
CA SER A 256 6.32 -6.11 9.32
C SER A 256 5.25 -6.73 10.23
N LEU A 257 4.93 -8.02 10.04
CA LEU A 257 3.99 -8.73 10.91
C LEU A 257 4.36 -8.62 12.39
N ASN A 258 5.64 -8.81 12.72
CA ASN A 258 6.13 -8.70 14.08
C ASN A 258 6.00 -7.28 14.62
N TYR A 259 6.33 -6.27 13.80
CA TYR A 259 6.19 -4.86 14.15
C TYR A 259 4.73 -4.51 14.49
N TYR A 260 3.79 -4.80 13.60
CA TYR A 260 2.39 -4.43 13.81
C TYR A 260 1.73 -5.19 14.96
N ARG A 261 2.11 -6.46 15.18
CA ARG A 261 1.72 -7.20 16.39
C ARG A 261 2.26 -6.56 17.67
N ALA A 262 3.52 -6.16 17.67
CA ALA A 262 4.13 -5.45 18.80
C ALA A 262 3.51 -4.07 19.03
N ALA A 263 3.09 -3.37 17.95
CA ALA A 263 2.34 -2.13 18.01
C ALA A 263 0.92 -2.31 18.59
N GLY A 264 0.41 -3.56 18.68
CA GLY A 264 -0.85 -3.90 19.35
C GLY A 264 -2.05 -4.07 18.44
N PHE A 265 -1.85 -4.24 17.12
CA PHE A 265 -2.94 -4.62 16.22
C PHE A 265 -3.45 -6.03 16.54
N ARG A 266 -4.77 -6.19 16.66
CA ARG A 266 -5.39 -7.44 17.11
C ARG A 266 -5.77 -8.37 15.99
N HIS A 267 -6.20 -7.82 14.86
CA HIS A 267 -6.59 -8.59 13.69
C HIS A 267 -5.40 -8.67 12.72
N THR A 268 -4.50 -9.61 13.01
CA THR A 268 -3.34 -9.88 12.15
C THR A 268 -3.35 -11.32 11.68
N TRP A 269 -3.25 -11.53 10.39
CA TRP A 269 -3.19 -12.85 9.79
C TRP A 269 -2.03 -12.96 8.80
N SER A 270 -1.48 -14.15 8.64
CA SER A 270 -0.43 -14.42 7.67
C SER A 270 -0.54 -15.82 7.11
N GLU A 271 -0.19 -15.96 5.83
CA GLU A 271 -0.08 -17.22 5.12
C GLU A 271 1.26 -17.28 4.39
N TRP A 272 1.93 -18.43 4.49
CA TRP A 272 3.26 -18.64 3.95
C TRP A 272 3.27 -19.86 3.02
N PRO A 273 2.71 -19.75 1.78
CA PRO A 273 2.70 -20.87 0.83
C PRO A 273 4.10 -21.19 0.32
N ASP A 274 4.26 -22.39 -0.27
CA ASP A 274 5.49 -22.80 -0.95
C ASP A 274 5.55 -22.18 -2.36
N ASP A 275 5.55 -20.85 -2.41
CA ASP A 275 5.65 -20.04 -3.61
C ASP A 275 6.93 -19.20 -3.59
N ASP A 276 7.30 -18.64 -4.72
CA ASP A 276 8.28 -17.58 -4.85
C ASP A 276 7.61 -16.24 -5.17
N HIS A 277 8.42 -15.21 -5.46
CA HIS A 277 7.94 -13.87 -5.71
C HIS A 277 6.94 -13.78 -6.86
N ASP A 278 7.19 -14.52 -7.93
CA ASP A 278 6.35 -14.46 -9.13
C ASP A 278 5.12 -15.39 -9.01
N SER A 279 5.29 -16.62 -8.52
CA SER A 279 4.21 -17.61 -8.48
C SER A 279 3.07 -17.24 -7.52
N ILE A 280 3.33 -16.45 -6.47
CA ILE A 280 2.30 -15.98 -5.55
C ILE A 280 1.23 -15.13 -6.26
N THR A 281 1.56 -14.50 -7.38
CA THR A 281 0.65 -13.65 -8.15
C THR A 281 -0.55 -14.40 -8.72
N GLU A 282 -0.41 -15.69 -8.99
CA GLU A 282 -1.49 -16.54 -9.46
C GLU A 282 -2.58 -16.77 -8.40
N GLN A 283 -2.28 -16.46 -7.14
CA GLN A 283 -3.16 -16.72 -6.00
C GLN A 283 -3.78 -15.44 -5.39
N PHE A 284 -3.53 -14.25 -5.95
CA PHE A 284 -3.99 -12.98 -5.38
C PHE A 284 -5.48 -12.99 -5.07
N GLY A 285 -6.33 -13.30 -6.05
CA GLY A 285 -7.77 -13.28 -5.85
C GLY A 285 -8.25 -14.31 -4.83
N ARG A 286 -7.61 -15.48 -4.74
CA ARG A 286 -7.94 -16.48 -3.71
C ARG A 286 -7.77 -15.90 -2.30
N TYR A 287 -6.66 -15.24 -2.04
CA TYR A 287 -6.37 -14.69 -0.72
C TYR A 287 -7.15 -13.41 -0.44
N VAL A 288 -7.30 -12.52 -1.44
CA VAL A 288 -8.18 -11.36 -1.32
C VAL A 288 -9.61 -11.81 -1.00
N GLY A 289 -10.14 -12.78 -1.75
CA GLY A 289 -11.47 -13.31 -1.50
C GLY A 289 -11.64 -13.85 -0.09
N ARG A 290 -10.68 -14.64 0.40
CA ARG A 290 -10.70 -15.16 1.77
C ARG A 290 -10.74 -14.05 2.83
N VAL A 291 -9.84 -13.08 2.73
CA VAL A 291 -9.80 -11.97 3.70
C VAL A 291 -11.10 -11.17 3.72
N LEU A 292 -11.68 -10.90 2.54
CA LEU A 292 -12.94 -10.18 2.43
C LEU A 292 -14.13 -10.99 3.01
N ASP A 293 -14.12 -12.32 2.86
CA ASP A 293 -15.14 -13.22 3.44
C ASP A 293 -15.04 -13.26 4.97
N ASP A 294 -13.82 -13.39 5.50
CA ASP A 294 -13.55 -13.39 6.94
C ASP A 294 -14.03 -12.08 7.57
N ALA A 295 -13.70 -10.93 6.97
CA ALA A 295 -14.14 -9.61 7.43
C ALA A 295 -15.67 -9.38 7.34
N ALA A 296 -16.36 -10.08 6.46
CA ALA A 296 -17.82 -10.03 6.38
C ALA A 296 -18.49 -10.86 7.49
N SER A 297 -17.82 -11.87 8.02
CA SER A 297 -18.33 -12.83 9.01
C SER A 297 -18.22 -12.31 10.45
N GLU A 298 -17.39 -11.28 10.70
CA GLU A 298 -17.17 -10.68 12.02
C GLU A 298 -18.23 -9.64 12.44
N LYS A 299 -19.31 -9.50 11.66
CA LYS A 299 -20.47 -8.63 11.93
C LYS A 299 -21.57 -9.39 12.65
#